data_f6087af64d333692188096b445c104ee
#
_entry.id   f6087af64d333692188096b445c104ee
#
_cell.length_a   1.000
_cell.length_b   1.000
_cell.length_c   1.000
_cell.angle_alpha   90.00
_cell.angle_beta   90.00
_cell.angle_gamma   90.00
#
_symmetry.space_group_name_H-M   'P 1'
#
loop_
_entity.id
_entity.type
_entity.pdbx_description
1 polymer ?
#
loop_
_entity_poly.entity_id
_entity_poly.type
_entity_poly.pdbx_seq_one_letter_code
_entity_poly.pdbx_strand_id
1 'polypeptide(L)'
;MPNLVIPGPLAIFDLDRTLHAGSGLGVLARHAFRSRLISPERMARSLVHDLIFRKLGSTDGHISSIAELALDMGKGASLLDLEPVVADTAAEIAASVRPAMMAVFELHREAGHHCVLLSTSPQRLVVLTVRASSSR
;
A
#
# COMPACT_ATOMS: atom_id res chain seq x y z
N MET A 1 0.76 -5.51 -25.77
CA MET A 1 0.06 -4.66 -24.79
C MET A 1 -0.96 -3.84 -25.55
N PRO A 2 -2.23 -3.89 -25.20
CA PRO A 2 -3.18 -2.95 -25.79
C PRO A 2 -2.75 -1.54 -25.44
N ASN A 3 -2.66 -0.65 -26.44
CA ASN A 3 -2.44 0.77 -26.21
C ASN A 3 -3.66 1.30 -25.44
N LEU A 4 -3.48 1.53 -24.15
CA LEU A 4 -4.49 2.19 -23.33
C LEU A 4 -4.47 3.67 -23.70
N VAL A 5 -5.32 4.06 -24.64
CA VAL A 5 -5.56 5.47 -24.95
C VAL A 5 -6.59 5.97 -23.92
N ILE A 6 -6.13 6.76 -22.98
CA ILE A 6 -7.00 7.42 -22.00
C ILE A 6 -7.44 8.76 -22.63
N PRO A 7 -8.70 8.91 -23.04
CA PRO A 7 -9.17 10.16 -23.60
C PRO A 7 -9.37 11.18 -22.47
N GLY A 8 -8.75 12.35 -22.59
CA GLY A 8 -8.93 13.46 -21.67
C GLY A 8 -7.81 13.66 -20.65
N PRO A 9 -7.94 14.65 -19.77
CA PRO A 9 -6.96 14.94 -18.75
C PRO A 9 -6.82 13.80 -17.73
N LEU A 10 -5.57 13.53 -17.32
CA LEU A 10 -5.21 12.49 -16.38
C LEU A 10 -4.82 13.09 -15.03
N ALA A 11 -5.41 12.63 -13.95
CA ALA A 11 -5.01 12.94 -12.59
C ALA A 11 -4.41 11.68 -11.94
N ILE A 12 -3.16 11.77 -11.52
CA ILE A 12 -2.43 10.64 -10.91
C ILE A 12 -2.29 10.91 -9.41
N PHE A 13 -2.69 9.94 -8.62
CA PHE A 13 -2.61 9.97 -7.16
C PHE A 13 -1.68 8.85 -6.68
N ASP A 14 -0.82 9.17 -5.72
CA ASP A 14 -0.03 8.20 -4.99
C ASP A 14 -0.75 7.85 -3.67
N LEU A 15 -0.62 6.60 -3.22
CA LEU A 15 -1.28 6.14 -2.00
C LEU A 15 -0.46 6.48 -0.75
N ASP A 16 0.78 5.97 -0.71
CA ASP A 16 1.61 6.02 0.47
C ASP A 16 2.18 7.41 0.72
N ARG A 17 1.98 7.97 1.92
CA ARG A 17 2.40 9.33 2.31
C ARG A 17 1.73 10.46 1.52
N THR A 18 0.83 10.14 0.62
CA THR A 18 0.04 11.10 -0.17
C THR A 18 -1.44 11.04 0.21
N LEU A 19 -2.19 10.10 -0.29
CA LEU A 19 -3.59 9.89 0.12
C LEU A 19 -3.68 9.39 1.56
N HIS A 20 -2.86 8.42 1.91
CA HIS A 20 -2.67 7.90 3.27
C HIS A 20 -1.41 8.50 3.89
N ALA A 21 -1.48 8.90 5.17
CA ALA A 21 -0.36 9.56 5.84
C ALA A 21 0.84 8.65 6.11
N GLY A 22 0.60 7.34 6.18
CA GLY A 22 1.60 6.32 6.48
C GLY A 22 2.06 5.53 5.27
N SER A 23 2.62 4.36 5.54
CA SER A 23 3.00 3.35 4.56
C SER A 23 2.04 2.18 4.63
N GLY A 24 1.41 1.82 3.51
CA GLY A 24 0.51 0.66 3.41
C GLY A 24 1.21 -0.63 3.78
N LEU A 25 2.49 -0.79 3.42
CA LEU A 25 3.29 -1.94 3.81
C LEU A 25 3.54 -1.98 5.33
N GLY A 26 3.73 -0.84 5.98
CA GLY A 26 3.88 -0.76 7.44
C GLY A 26 2.60 -1.16 8.17
N VAL A 27 1.44 -0.75 7.67
CA VAL A 27 0.13 -1.18 8.19
C VAL A 27 -0.06 -2.69 7.99
N LEU A 28 0.25 -3.21 6.81
CA LEU A 28 0.19 -4.65 6.49
C LEU A 28 1.09 -5.47 7.41
N ALA A 29 2.34 -5.05 7.61
CA ALA A 29 3.29 -5.73 8.50
C ALA A 29 2.78 -5.80 9.94
N ARG A 30 2.18 -4.73 10.44
CA ARG A 30 1.59 -4.69 11.78
C ARG A 30 0.40 -5.64 11.92
N HIS A 31 -0.50 -5.69 10.95
CA HIS A 31 -1.63 -6.63 10.95
C HIS A 31 -1.14 -8.08 10.84
N ALA A 32 -0.18 -8.37 9.96
CA ALA A 32 0.41 -9.70 9.81
C ALA A 32 1.12 -10.16 11.09
N PHE A 33 1.80 -9.25 11.79
CA PHE A 33 2.41 -9.55 13.09
C PHE A 33 1.36 -9.85 14.16
N ARG A 34 0.31 -9.05 14.27
CA ARG A 34 -0.80 -9.27 15.21
C ARG A 34 -1.52 -10.59 14.97
N SER A 35 -1.69 -10.97 13.70
CA SER A 35 -2.29 -12.24 13.28
C SER A 35 -1.32 -13.43 13.37
N ARG A 36 -0.11 -13.21 13.90
CA ARG A 36 0.94 -14.24 14.05
C ARG A 36 1.38 -14.89 12.72
N LEU A 37 1.12 -14.25 11.59
CA LEU A 37 1.64 -14.66 10.28
C LEU A 37 3.14 -14.37 10.14
N ILE A 38 3.63 -13.40 10.91
CA ILE A 38 5.05 -13.07 10.98
C ILE A 38 5.55 -13.35 12.39
N SER A 39 6.63 -14.12 12.49
CA SER A 39 7.27 -14.36 13.78
C SER A 39 7.96 -13.10 14.31
N PRO A 40 8.09 -12.94 15.66
CA PRO A 40 8.83 -11.83 16.25
C PRO A 40 10.26 -11.68 15.72
N GLU A 41 10.93 -12.79 15.45
CA GLU A 41 12.29 -12.82 14.91
C GLU A 41 12.36 -12.24 13.48
N ARG A 42 11.40 -12.59 12.62
CA ARG A 42 11.31 -12.04 11.25
C ARG A 42 11.00 -10.56 11.31
N MET A 43 10.10 -10.14 12.19
CA MET A 43 9.77 -8.72 12.37
C MET A 43 11.00 -7.93 12.85
N ALA A 44 11.73 -8.42 13.84
CA ALA A 44 12.94 -7.79 14.35
C ALA A 44 14.02 -7.66 13.26
N ARG A 45 14.23 -8.73 12.46
CA ARG A 45 15.17 -8.73 11.34
C ARG A 45 14.81 -7.66 10.29
N SER A 46 13.52 -7.54 9.96
CA SER A 46 13.03 -6.55 9.02
C SER A 46 13.23 -5.13 9.51
N LEU A 47 12.98 -4.86 10.79
CA LEU A 47 13.19 -3.55 11.40
C LEU A 47 14.67 -3.16 11.42
N VAL A 48 15.55 -4.10 11.75
CA VAL A 48 17.02 -3.88 11.72
C VAL A 48 17.48 -3.58 10.28
N HIS A 49 16.98 -4.34 9.31
CA HIS A 49 17.31 -4.15 7.90
C HIS A 49 16.84 -2.75 7.41
N ASP A 50 15.62 -2.35 7.71
CA ASP A 50 15.08 -1.02 7.37
C ASP A 50 15.91 0.11 8.02
N LEU A 51 16.32 -0.06 9.29
CA LEU A 51 17.16 0.90 10.01
C LEU A 51 18.54 1.05 9.38
N ILE A 52 19.17 -0.05 8.99
CA ILE A 52 20.47 -0.06 8.31
C ILE A 52 20.36 0.65 6.96
N PHE A 53 19.32 0.34 6.17
CA PHE A 53 19.11 0.97 4.87
C PHE A 53 18.87 2.47 4.96
N ARG A 54 18.08 2.93 5.94
CA ARG A 54 17.87 4.37 6.17
C ARG A 54 19.15 5.12 6.51
N LYS A 55 20.08 4.48 7.20
CA LYS A 55 21.38 5.09 7.56
C LYS A 55 22.41 5.09 6.44
N LEU A 56 22.37 4.10 5.55
CA LEU A 56 23.37 3.93 4.47
C LEU A 56 22.97 4.57 3.14
N GLY A 57 21.76 5.12 3.00
CA GLY A 57 21.40 6.05 1.94
C GLY A 57 21.37 5.48 0.51
N SER A 58 21.05 4.22 0.30
CA SER A 58 20.94 3.63 -1.04
C SER A 58 19.51 3.71 -1.58
N THR A 59 19.30 4.51 -2.61
CA THR A 59 17.97 4.77 -3.22
C THR A 59 17.45 3.58 -4.04
N ASP A 60 18.34 2.88 -4.76
CA ASP A 60 17.97 1.76 -5.63
C ASP A 60 17.72 0.45 -4.86
N GLY A 61 18.33 0.30 -3.69
CA GLY A 61 18.10 -0.85 -2.80
C GLY A 61 16.78 -0.82 -2.06
N HIS A 62 16.09 0.33 -2.00
CA HIS A 62 14.90 0.49 -1.18
C HIS A 62 13.68 -0.26 -1.74
N ILE A 63 13.47 -0.22 -3.05
CA ILE A 63 12.37 -0.93 -3.72
C ILE A 63 12.58 -2.44 -3.66
N SER A 64 13.80 -2.90 -3.91
CA SER A 64 14.16 -4.32 -3.80
C SER A 64 13.96 -4.85 -2.39
N SER A 65 14.37 -4.09 -1.36
CA SER A 65 14.21 -4.47 0.05
C SER A 65 12.76 -4.55 0.49
N ILE A 66 11.90 -3.67 0.00
CA ILE A 66 10.46 -3.70 0.28
C ILE A 66 9.80 -4.93 -0.36
N ALA A 67 10.16 -5.23 -1.61
CA ALA A 67 9.67 -6.41 -2.31
C ALA A 67 10.15 -7.71 -1.64
N GLU A 68 11.43 -7.79 -1.26
CA GLU A 68 12.00 -8.92 -0.53
C GLU A 68 11.34 -9.11 0.83
N LEU A 69 11.09 -8.03 1.56
CA LEU A 69 10.36 -8.05 2.82
C LEU A 69 8.94 -8.58 2.64
N ALA A 70 8.21 -8.10 1.63
CA ALA A 70 6.86 -8.57 1.33
C ALA A 70 6.85 -10.06 0.95
N LEU A 71 7.82 -10.52 0.17
CA LEU A 71 7.99 -11.93 -0.18
C LEU A 71 8.36 -12.79 1.03
N ASP A 72 9.24 -12.29 1.89
CA ASP A 72 9.64 -13.02 3.11
C ASP A 72 8.49 -13.10 4.13
N MET A 73 7.66 -12.07 4.21
CA MET A 73 6.43 -12.06 5.00
C MET A 73 5.42 -13.09 4.49
N GLY A 74 5.34 -13.31 3.17
CA GLY A 74 4.45 -14.29 2.55
C GLY A 74 4.93 -15.73 2.61
N LYS A 75 6.20 -15.98 2.93
CA LYS A 75 6.74 -17.35 3.00
C LYS A 75 6.06 -18.19 4.06
N GLY A 76 5.41 -19.25 3.62
CA GLY A 76 4.74 -20.22 4.50
C GLY A 76 3.32 -19.83 4.94
N ALA A 77 2.83 -18.66 4.55
CA ALA A 77 1.43 -18.29 4.73
C ALA A 77 0.58 -18.76 3.54
N SER A 78 -0.59 -19.30 3.80
CA SER A 78 -1.56 -19.58 2.74
C SER A 78 -2.28 -18.29 2.29
N LEU A 79 -2.82 -18.28 1.09
CA LEU A 79 -3.65 -17.16 0.64
C LEU A 79 -4.89 -16.97 1.52
N LEU A 80 -5.42 -18.06 2.09
CA LEU A 80 -6.56 -18.01 3.02
C LEU A 80 -6.21 -17.29 4.33
N ASP A 81 -4.98 -17.45 4.82
CA ASP A 81 -4.50 -16.77 6.02
C ASP A 81 -4.18 -15.28 5.77
N LEU A 82 -3.74 -14.95 4.55
CA LEU A 82 -3.38 -13.60 4.17
C LEU A 82 -4.60 -12.72 3.85
N GLU A 83 -5.66 -13.27 3.31
CA GLU A 83 -6.85 -12.51 2.85
C GLU A 83 -7.46 -11.65 3.97
N PRO A 84 -7.74 -12.15 5.19
CA PRO A 84 -8.28 -11.31 6.26
C PRO A 84 -7.31 -10.21 6.68
N VAL A 85 -6.01 -10.49 6.70
CA VAL A 85 -4.98 -9.50 7.06
C VAL A 85 -4.91 -8.38 6.03
N VAL A 86 -5.00 -8.70 4.75
CA VAL A 86 -5.03 -7.72 3.66
C VAL A 86 -6.33 -6.90 3.72
N ALA A 87 -7.46 -7.53 4.02
CA ALA A 87 -8.75 -6.86 4.15
C ALA A 87 -8.75 -5.86 5.33
N ASP A 88 -8.28 -6.26 6.51
CA ASP A 88 -8.17 -5.39 7.68
C ASP A 88 -7.21 -4.22 7.43
N THR A 89 -6.09 -4.49 6.76
CA THR A 89 -5.13 -3.47 6.34
C THR A 89 -5.78 -2.46 5.40
N ALA A 90 -6.52 -2.92 4.41
CA ALA A 90 -7.21 -2.07 3.44
C ALA A 90 -8.28 -1.19 4.11
N ALA A 91 -9.04 -1.75 5.05
CA ALA A 91 -10.04 -1.02 5.81
C ALA A 91 -9.41 0.09 6.66
N GLU A 92 -8.27 -0.18 7.31
CA GLU A 92 -7.55 0.81 8.10
C GLU A 92 -6.97 1.93 7.22
N ILE A 93 -6.36 1.60 6.08
CA ILE A 93 -5.84 2.60 5.14
C ILE A 93 -6.98 3.47 4.62
N ALA A 94 -8.10 2.87 4.19
CA ALA A 94 -9.28 3.59 3.71
C ALA A 94 -9.83 4.56 4.77
N ALA A 95 -9.84 4.14 6.04
CA ALA A 95 -10.28 4.97 7.17
C ALA A 95 -9.36 6.16 7.45
N SER A 96 -8.11 6.07 7.05
CA SER A 96 -7.07 7.08 7.32
C SER A 96 -6.71 7.95 6.11
N VAL A 97 -7.48 7.85 5.03
CA VAL A 97 -7.31 8.74 3.87
C VAL A 97 -7.54 10.19 4.28
N ARG A 98 -6.62 11.04 3.88
CA ARG A 98 -6.64 12.47 4.24
C ARG A 98 -7.85 13.17 3.61
N PRO A 99 -8.73 13.82 4.37
CA PRO A 99 -9.91 14.51 3.84
C PRO A 99 -9.56 15.54 2.75
N ALA A 100 -8.48 16.28 2.92
CA ALA A 100 -8.02 17.26 1.95
C ALA A 100 -7.66 16.62 0.59
N MET A 101 -7.05 15.43 0.61
CA MET A 101 -6.70 14.71 -0.60
C MET A 101 -7.92 14.07 -1.27
N MET A 102 -8.92 13.65 -0.48
CA MET A 102 -10.20 13.22 -1.02
C MET A 102 -10.93 14.37 -1.70
N ALA A 103 -10.90 15.58 -1.14
CA ALA A 103 -11.48 16.77 -1.79
C ALA A 103 -10.81 17.05 -3.16
N VAL A 104 -9.48 16.93 -3.23
CA VAL A 104 -8.75 17.08 -4.51
C VAL A 104 -9.14 16.00 -5.50
N PHE A 105 -9.25 14.75 -5.05
CA PHE A 105 -9.69 13.65 -5.90
C PHE A 105 -11.09 13.91 -6.47
N GLU A 106 -12.05 14.34 -5.64
CA GLU A 106 -13.42 14.63 -6.07
C GLU A 106 -13.46 15.79 -7.08
N LEU A 107 -12.68 16.85 -6.88
CA LEU A 107 -12.57 17.95 -7.85
C LEU A 107 -12.13 17.46 -9.24
N HIS A 108 -11.13 16.56 -9.29
CA HIS A 108 -10.69 15.99 -10.55
C HIS A 108 -11.76 15.07 -11.17
N ARG A 109 -12.42 14.27 -10.36
CA ARG A 109 -13.49 13.38 -10.79
C ARG A 109 -14.68 14.17 -11.38
N GLU A 110 -15.11 15.24 -10.70
CA GLU A 110 -16.22 16.10 -11.14
C GLU A 110 -15.86 16.87 -12.43
N ALA A 111 -14.58 17.23 -12.60
CA ALA A 111 -14.07 17.83 -13.85
C ALA A 111 -13.97 16.82 -15.02
N GLY A 112 -14.35 15.57 -14.83
CA GLY A 112 -14.28 14.53 -15.86
C GLY A 112 -12.86 14.03 -16.16
N HIS A 113 -11.91 14.25 -15.26
CA HIS A 113 -10.55 13.74 -15.40
C HIS A 113 -10.50 12.24 -15.12
N HIS A 114 -9.63 11.52 -15.84
CA HIS A 114 -9.34 10.13 -15.52
C HIS A 114 -8.42 10.08 -14.30
N CYS A 115 -8.96 9.59 -13.18
CA CYS A 115 -8.21 9.45 -11.94
C CYS A 115 -7.55 8.08 -11.87
N VAL A 116 -6.23 8.06 -11.70
CA VAL A 116 -5.42 6.84 -11.61
C VAL A 116 -4.68 6.85 -10.29
N LEU A 117 -4.76 5.74 -9.56
CA LEU A 117 -3.98 5.51 -8.36
C LEU A 117 -2.73 4.69 -8.71
N LEU A 118 -1.56 5.28 -8.48
CA LEU A 118 -0.28 4.60 -8.54
C LEU A 118 0.19 4.26 -7.13
N SER A 119 0.71 3.06 -6.95
CA SER A 119 1.23 2.62 -5.66
C SER A 119 2.26 1.52 -5.85
N THR A 120 3.26 1.48 -4.97
CA THR A 120 4.21 0.36 -4.84
C THR A 120 3.69 -0.74 -3.92
N SER A 121 2.52 -0.55 -3.30
CA SER A 121 1.85 -1.54 -2.47
C SER A 121 1.31 -2.72 -3.30
N PRO A 122 1.15 -3.92 -2.70
CA PRO A 122 0.58 -5.07 -3.40
C PRO A 122 -0.78 -4.74 -4.03
N GLN A 123 -0.98 -5.15 -5.28
CA GLN A 123 -2.20 -4.84 -6.05
C GLN A 123 -3.49 -5.19 -5.28
N ARG A 124 -3.53 -6.34 -4.62
CA ARG A 124 -4.69 -6.78 -3.84
C ARG A 124 -5.05 -5.79 -2.74
N LEU A 125 -4.04 -5.27 -2.03
CA LEU A 125 -4.22 -4.26 -1.00
C LEU A 125 -4.78 -2.96 -1.57
N VAL A 126 -4.23 -2.48 -2.68
CA VAL A 126 -4.69 -1.26 -3.36
C VAL A 126 -6.14 -1.38 -3.79
N VAL A 127 -6.52 -2.49 -4.45
CA VAL A 127 -7.90 -2.73 -4.92
C VAL A 127 -8.89 -2.75 -3.76
N LEU A 128 -8.57 -3.43 -2.67
CA LEU A 128 -9.45 -3.49 -1.49
C LEU A 128 -9.56 -2.13 -0.79
N THR A 129 -8.47 -1.37 -0.73
CA THR A 129 -8.47 -0.01 -0.17
C THR A 129 -9.40 0.91 -0.97
N VAL A 130 -9.31 0.91 -2.29
CA VAL A 130 -10.19 1.70 -3.16
C VAL A 130 -11.66 1.32 -2.94
N ARG A 131 -11.98 0.03 -2.92
CA ARG A 131 -13.35 -0.44 -2.68
C ARG A 131 -13.88 0.00 -1.31
N ALA A 132 -13.08 -0.12 -0.25
CA ALA A 132 -13.46 0.30 1.09
C ALA A 132 -13.64 1.82 1.21
N SER A 133 -12.89 2.62 0.45
CA SER A 133 -13.05 4.08 0.39
C SER A 133 -14.31 4.51 -0.35
N SER A 134 -14.72 3.76 -1.38
CA SER A 134 -15.90 4.07 -2.20
C SER A 134 -17.22 3.69 -1.53
N SER A 135 -17.19 2.94 -0.44
CA SER A 135 -18.37 2.47 0.30
C SER A 135 -18.74 3.40 1.46
N ARG A 136 -18.11 4.53 1.59
CA ARG A 136 -18.33 5.57 2.60
C ARG A 136 -18.93 6.82 1.98
#